data_464b60193080e4596ed38e30e001633b
#
_entry.id   464b60193080e4596ed38e30e001633b
#
_cell.length_a   1.000
_cell.length_b   1.000
_cell.length_c   1.000
_cell.angle_alpha   90.00
_cell.angle_beta   90.00
_cell.angle_gamma   90.00
#
_symmetry.space_group_name_H-M   'P 1'
#
loop_
_entity.id
_entity.type
_entity.pdbx_description
1 polymer ?
#
loop_
_entity_poly.entity_id
_entity_poly.type
_entity_poly.pdbx_seq_one_letter_code
_entity_poly.pdbx_strand_id
1 'polypeptide(L)'
;MVTQVVSLARVELLQSLAAGEIQLSFQPQVDLNSKAIVAFEGVARWHHPKLGQLSPGLFFSLAAKEGLIGVISRTLAAQAARAVFSWRNQGQIIDVAINVSTSDVMDPGFGRDLQDCVLSEGAKPEWMILEIDEEELVCAGNQGLACFEILAGYGFRIALDTKGPPSLALDKRARALFCQLRCGGSTMLSVASRLHSVGASAFMRRIQAAKAAGMPVVAVGAETAKAIRQCYQIGFTRLQGHFVSPPLSFQAASAMLFEQVGRVEDTVDWVEESEAAPALQTCVPSDRAPKTLNPAHSGVRSPLHLFSLEDLTDVEKENTEAA
;
A
#
# COMPACT_ATOMS: atom_id res chain seq x y z
N MET A 1 39.02 11.20 12.49
CA MET A 1 38.39 9.91 12.17
C MET A 1 36.89 10.01 11.88
N VAL A 2 36.09 10.66 12.74
CA VAL A 2 34.65 10.81 12.53
C VAL A 2 34.31 11.58 11.25
N THR A 3 35.03 12.67 10.95
CA THR A 3 34.81 13.50 9.75
C THR A 3 35.15 12.78 8.44
N GLN A 4 36.09 11.86 8.43
CA GLN A 4 36.44 11.08 7.24
C GLN A 4 35.38 9.98 6.93
N VAL A 5 34.78 9.36 7.96
CA VAL A 5 33.73 8.37 7.78
C VAL A 5 32.45 9.03 7.25
N VAL A 6 32.10 10.22 7.73
CA VAL A 6 30.96 11.02 7.27
C VAL A 6 31.16 11.43 5.79
N SER A 7 32.36 11.86 5.40
CA SER A 7 32.66 12.21 3.99
C SER A 7 32.54 10.99 3.04
N LEU A 8 32.94 9.82 3.48
CA LEU A 8 32.79 8.57 2.68
C LEU A 8 31.33 8.22 2.45
N ALA A 9 30.49 8.34 3.47
CA ALA A 9 29.06 8.02 3.36
C ALA A 9 28.33 8.92 2.34
N ARG A 10 28.63 10.22 2.30
CA ARG A 10 28.07 11.14 1.31
C ARG A 10 28.46 10.79 -0.11
N VAL A 11 29.76 10.52 -0.33
CA VAL A 11 30.29 10.14 -1.66
C VAL A 11 29.66 8.82 -2.12
N GLU A 12 29.57 7.85 -1.22
CA GLU A 12 28.99 6.54 -1.52
C GLU A 12 27.51 6.63 -1.89
N LEU A 13 26.71 7.44 -1.15
CA LEU A 13 25.31 7.68 -1.49
C LEU A 13 25.15 8.34 -2.86
N LEU A 14 25.96 9.36 -3.18
CA LEU A 14 25.89 10.03 -4.49
C LEU A 14 26.33 9.11 -5.63
N GLN A 15 27.33 8.27 -5.41
CA GLN A 15 27.76 7.26 -6.38
C GLN A 15 26.66 6.21 -6.60
N SER A 16 26.04 5.72 -5.54
CA SER A 16 24.94 4.74 -5.62
C SER A 16 23.69 5.30 -6.32
N LEU A 17 23.38 6.60 -6.12
CA LEU A 17 22.34 7.29 -6.89
C LEU A 17 22.68 7.33 -8.38
N ALA A 18 23.91 7.75 -8.70
CA ALA A 18 24.37 7.84 -10.09
C ALA A 18 24.46 6.46 -10.77
N ALA A 19 24.80 5.41 -10.02
CA ALA A 19 24.87 4.02 -10.51
C ALA A 19 23.47 3.35 -10.60
N GLY A 20 22.41 4.02 -10.13
CA GLY A 20 21.06 3.44 -10.13
C GLY A 20 20.88 2.31 -9.11
N GLU A 21 21.70 2.28 -8.05
CA GLU A 21 21.60 1.27 -6.98
C GLU A 21 20.45 1.58 -6.01
N ILE A 22 19.99 2.84 -5.96
CA ILE A 22 18.82 3.27 -5.18
C ILE A 22 17.62 3.31 -6.10
N GLN A 23 16.69 2.37 -5.89
CA GLN A 23 15.55 2.13 -6.77
C GLN A 23 14.27 1.97 -5.97
N LEU A 24 13.13 2.15 -6.67
CA LEU A 24 11.82 1.75 -6.16
C LEU A 24 11.53 0.29 -6.50
N SER A 25 11.03 -0.43 -5.49
CA SER A 25 10.21 -1.61 -5.67
C SER A 25 8.76 -1.23 -5.48
N PHE A 26 7.85 -1.90 -6.17
CA PHE A 26 6.43 -1.54 -6.23
C PHE A 26 5.59 -2.60 -5.51
N GLN A 27 4.89 -2.21 -4.45
CA GLN A 27 4.00 -3.09 -3.72
C GLN A 27 2.55 -2.80 -4.08
N PRO A 28 1.77 -3.80 -4.56
CA PRO A 28 0.41 -3.58 -5.01
C PRO A 28 -0.55 -3.28 -3.86
N GLN A 29 -1.46 -2.35 -4.11
CA GLN A 29 -2.62 -2.05 -3.31
C GLN A 29 -3.86 -2.53 -4.07
N VAL A 30 -4.62 -3.45 -3.48
CA VAL A 30 -5.75 -4.13 -4.09
C VAL A 30 -7.05 -3.65 -3.46
N ASP A 31 -8.06 -3.38 -4.27
CA ASP A 31 -9.42 -3.15 -3.82
C ASP A 31 -10.08 -4.47 -3.41
N LEU A 32 -10.66 -4.52 -2.21
CA LEU A 32 -11.21 -5.76 -1.65
C LEU A 32 -12.50 -6.23 -2.33
N ASN A 33 -13.23 -5.34 -2.99
CA ASN A 33 -14.46 -5.70 -3.70
C ASN A 33 -14.17 -6.19 -5.12
N SER A 34 -13.49 -5.35 -5.91
CA SER A 34 -13.18 -5.66 -7.32
C SER A 34 -12.02 -6.64 -7.49
N LYS A 35 -11.18 -6.85 -6.46
CA LYS A 35 -9.91 -7.58 -6.49
C LYS A 35 -8.86 -6.97 -7.43
N ALA A 36 -9.14 -5.79 -7.97
CA ALA A 36 -8.26 -5.10 -8.90
C ALA A 36 -7.10 -4.40 -8.15
N ILE A 37 -5.92 -4.38 -8.75
CA ILE A 37 -4.83 -3.49 -8.34
C ILE A 37 -5.25 -2.06 -8.67
N VAL A 38 -5.28 -1.19 -7.66
CA VAL A 38 -5.72 0.22 -7.82
C VAL A 38 -4.58 1.22 -7.64
N ALA A 39 -3.50 0.79 -7.01
CA ALA A 39 -2.29 1.58 -6.84
C ALA A 39 -1.08 0.68 -6.58
N PHE A 40 0.11 1.23 -6.74
CA PHE A 40 1.34 0.65 -6.20
C PHE A 40 1.99 1.64 -5.23
N GLU A 41 2.49 1.15 -4.10
CA GLU A 41 3.41 1.92 -3.27
C GLU A 41 4.85 1.71 -3.77
N GLY A 42 5.54 2.80 -4.07
CA GLY A 42 6.97 2.82 -4.35
C GLY A 42 7.77 2.73 -3.05
N VAL A 43 8.34 1.57 -2.79
CA VAL A 43 9.16 1.31 -1.60
C VAL A 43 10.63 1.37 -1.97
N ALA A 44 11.35 2.33 -1.40
CA ALA A 44 12.76 2.53 -1.70
C ALA A 44 13.62 1.34 -1.30
N ARG A 45 14.58 0.99 -2.14
CA ARG A 45 15.57 -0.07 -1.92
C ARG A 45 16.95 0.43 -2.34
N TRP A 46 17.96 0.19 -1.52
CA TRP A 46 19.34 0.39 -1.90
C TRP A 46 20.03 -0.96 -2.07
N HIS A 47 20.34 -1.29 -3.30
CA HIS A 47 21.08 -2.49 -3.67
C HIS A 47 22.58 -2.21 -3.65
N HIS A 48 23.15 -2.18 -2.43
CA HIS A 48 24.55 -1.83 -2.25
C HIS A 48 25.46 -2.99 -2.74
N PRO A 49 26.47 -2.71 -3.59
CA PRO A 49 27.24 -3.77 -4.26
C PRO A 49 28.04 -4.69 -3.30
N LYS A 50 28.38 -4.17 -2.12
CA LYS A 50 29.16 -4.93 -1.10
C LYS A 50 28.31 -5.41 0.07
N LEU A 51 27.24 -4.67 0.44
CA LEU A 51 26.44 -4.93 1.64
C LEU A 51 25.10 -5.59 1.34
N GLY A 52 24.78 -5.79 0.06
CA GLY A 52 23.49 -6.31 -0.36
C GLY A 52 22.36 -5.28 -0.23
N GLN A 53 21.14 -5.73 -0.04
CA GLN A 53 19.99 -4.86 0.06
C GLN A 53 19.91 -4.20 1.45
N LEU A 54 20.01 -2.88 1.49
CA LEU A 54 19.87 -2.08 2.70
C LEU A 54 18.43 -1.64 2.91
N SER A 55 18.02 -1.61 4.20
CA SER A 55 16.67 -1.18 4.57
C SER A 55 16.48 0.32 4.37
N PRO A 56 15.25 0.78 4.04
CA PRO A 56 14.95 2.21 3.90
C PRO A 56 15.35 3.02 5.14
N GLY A 57 15.03 2.55 6.34
CA GLY A 57 15.33 3.25 7.59
C GLY A 57 16.82 3.53 7.77
N LEU A 58 17.69 2.60 7.35
CA LEU A 58 19.13 2.77 7.47
C LEU A 58 19.64 3.84 6.50
N PHE A 59 19.30 3.75 5.21
CA PHE A 59 19.87 4.67 4.24
C PHE A 59 19.21 6.05 4.29
N PHE A 60 17.95 6.19 4.67
CA PHE A 60 17.34 7.50 4.92
C PHE A 60 17.94 8.20 6.14
N SER A 61 18.26 7.44 7.22
CA SER A 61 19.02 8.01 8.35
C SER A 61 20.38 8.52 7.94
N LEU A 62 21.07 7.80 7.05
CA LEU A 62 22.35 8.21 6.51
C LEU A 62 22.20 9.44 5.62
N ALA A 63 21.22 9.45 4.73
CA ALA A 63 20.91 10.56 3.84
C ALA A 63 20.57 11.85 4.61
N ALA A 64 19.83 11.72 5.72
CA ALA A 64 19.50 12.85 6.60
C ALA A 64 20.76 13.49 7.19
N LYS A 65 21.68 12.66 7.71
CA LYS A 65 22.96 13.13 8.26
C LYS A 65 23.82 13.85 7.23
N GLU A 66 23.74 13.42 5.98
CA GLU A 66 24.52 13.97 4.87
C GLU A 66 23.82 15.12 4.11
N GLY A 67 22.60 15.49 4.50
CA GLY A 67 21.79 16.51 3.81
C GLY A 67 21.41 16.11 2.38
N LEU A 68 21.18 14.80 2.13
CA LEU A 68 20.87 14.26 0.81
C LEU A 68 19.43 13.78 0.66
N ILE A 69 18.58 13.96 1.68
CA ILE A 69 17.18 13.49 1.64
C ILE A 69 16.47 14.07 0.41
N GLY A 70 16.50 15.37 0.18
CA GLY A 70 15.81 16.00 -0.96
C GLY A 70 16.31 15.51 -2.32
N VAL A 71 17.60 15.12 -2.45
CA VAL A 71 18.12 14.52 -3.68
C VAL A 71 17.54 13.12 -3.89
N ILE A 72 17.50 12.31 -2.83
CA ILE A 72 16.93 10.96 -2.87
C ILE A 72 15.44 11.03 -3.13
N SER A 73 14.69 11.88 -2.43
CA SER A 73 13.23 12.05 -2.62
C SER A 73 12.90 12.41 -4.07
N ARG A 74 13.62 13.35 -4.69
CA ARG A 74 13.43 13.68 -6.12
C ARG A 74 13.76 12.52 -7.04
N THR A 75 14.85 11.80 -6.78
CA THR A 75 15.23 10.62 -7.60
C THR A 75 14.14 9.54 -7.56
N LEU A 76 13.62 9.26 -6.37
CA LEU A 76 12.55 8.28 -6.19
C LEU A 76 11.23 8.77 -6.80
N ALA A 77 10.91 10.06 -6.67
CA ALA A 77 9.73 10.66 -7.30
C ALA A 77 9.78 10.57 -8.83
N ALA A 78 10.95 10.81 -9.45
CA ALA A 78 11.14 10.63 -10.88
C ALA A 78 10.92 9.17 -11.31
N GLN A 79 11.41 8.20 -10.52
CA GLN A 79 11.17 6.78 -10.81
C GLN A 79 9.69 6.41 -10.71
N ALA A 80 8.98 6.89 -9.69
CA ALA A 80 7.55 6.71 -9.51
C ALA A 80 6.74 7.33 -10.67
N ALA A 81 7.11 8.54 -11.07
CA ALA A 81 6.49 9.25 -12.18
C ALA A 81 6.67 8.50 -13.52
N ARG A 82 7.88 8.02 -13.81
CA ARG A 82 8.13 7.18 -15.01
C ARG A 82 7.30 5.89 -14.98
N ALA A 83 7.19 5.25 -13.83
CA ALA A 83 6.43 4.01 -13.71
C ALA A 83 4.93 4.25 -13.98
N VAL A 84 4.32 5.22 -13.30
CA VAL A 84 2.89 5.51 -13.49
C VAL A 84 2.59 6.00 -14.91
N PHE A 85 3.48 6.81 -15.51
CA PHE A 85 3.36 7.25 -16.90
C PHE A 85 3.39 6.05 -17.85
N SER A 86 4.35 5.14 -17.67
CA SER A 86 4.47 3.94 -18.51
C SER A 86 3.20 3.08 -18.45
N TRP A 87 2.65 2.83 -17.25
CA TRP A 87 1.44 2.03 -17.09
C TRP A 87 0.20 2.72 -17.68
N ARG A 88 0.03 4.02 -17.44
CA ARG A 88 -1.12 4.78 -17.96
C ARG A 88 -1.09 4.93 -19.48
N ASN A 89 0.09 5.07 -20.08
CA ASN A 89 0.25 5.06 -21.55
C ASN A 89 -0.14 3.73 -22.19
N GLN A 90 -0.13 2.65 -21.40
CA GLN A 90 -0.55 1.31 -21.82
C GLN A 90 -2.01 1.01 -21.43
N GLY A 91 -2.78 2.06 -21.08
CA GLY A 91 -4.21 1.96 -20.79
C GLY A 91 -4.55 1.57 -19.35
N GLN A 92 -3.56 1.41 -18.45
CA GLN A 92 -3.81 1.05 -17.06
C GLN A 92 -4.20 2.28 -16.22
N ILE A 93 -5.39 2.28 -15.61
CA ILE A 93 -5.81 3.34 -14.69
C ILE A 93 -5.27 3.01 -13.29
N ILE A 94 -4.02 3.41 -13.04
CA ILE A 94 -3.28 3.09 -11.82
C ILE A 94 -2.65 4.36 -11.25
N ASP A 95 -2.50 4.41 -9.92
CA ASP A 95 -1.78 5.46 -9.22
C ASP A 95 -0.49 4.90 -8.62
N VAL A 96 0.48 5.78 -8.33
CA VAL A 96 1.67 5.40 -7.57
C VAL A 96 1.79 6.26 -6.32
N ALA A 97 1.96 5.59 -5.20
CA ALA A 97 2.17 6.23 -3.91
C ALA A 97 3.67 6.26 -3.56
N ILE A 98 4.12 7.35 -2.96
CA ILE A 98 5.46 7.49 -2.39
C ILE A 98 5.39 8.15 -1.02
N ASN A 99 6.27 7.72 -0.12
CA ASN A 99 6.41 8.33 1.19
C ASN A 99 7.12 9.69 1.08
N VAL A 100 6.62 10.68 1.79
CA VAL A 100 7.23 12.00 1.95
C VAL A 100 7.38 12.32 3.44
N SER A 101 8.44 13.04 3.80
CA SER A 101 8.63 13.51 5.18
C SER A 101 8.07 14.92 5.37
N THR A 102 7.67 15.26 6.60
CA THR A 102 7.31 16.63 6.93
C THR A 102 8.47 17.61 6.71
N SER A 103 9.71 17.17 6.92
CA SER A 103 10.89 18.02 6.66
C SER A 103 11.05 18.41 5.18
N ASP A 104 10.75 17.48 4.26
CA ASP A 104 10.74 17.77 2.82
C ASP A 104 9.61 18.76 2.48
N VAL A 105 8.41 18.46 2.95
CA VAL A 105 7.19 19.23 2.63
C VAL A 105 7.22 20.65 3.20
N MET A 106 7.92 20.86 4.31
CA MET A 106 8.09 22.20 4.91
C MET A 106 9.16 23.05 4.19
N ASP A 107 9.95 22.49 3.28
CA ASP A 107 10.81 23.27 2.40
C ASP A 107 9.93 24.02 1.38
N PRO A 108 9.97 25.37 1.33
CA PRO A 108 9.11 26.17 0.44
C PRO A 108 9.27 25.85 -1.05
N GLY A 109 10.41 25.30 -1.47
CA GLY A 109 10.70 24.91 -2.85
C GLY A 109 10.17 23.53 -3.22
N PHE A 110 9.98 22.65 -2.25
CA PHE A 110 9.75 21.24 -2.46
C PHE A 110 8.54 20.93 -3.37
N GLY A 111 7.42 21.57 -3.12
CA GLY A 111 6.18 21.31 -3.90
C GLY A 111 6.33 21.63 -5.39
N ARG A 112 7.00 22.73 -5.71
CA ARG A 112 7.29 23.13 -7.10
C ARG A 112 8.30 22.17 -7.73
N ASP A 113 9.39 21.89 -7.05
CA ASP A 113 10.45 20.99 -7.53
C ASP A 113 9.89 19.58 -7.79
N LEU A 114 9.00 19.11 -6.91
CA LEU A 114 8.34 17.82 -7.08
C LEU A 114 7.38 17.83 -8.27
N GLN A 115 6.59 18.89 -8.45
CA GLN A 115 5.70 19.03 -9.61
C GLN A 115 6.50 19.05 -10.90
N ASP A 116 7.54 19.88 -10.98
CA ASP A 116 8.40 19.97 -12.16
C ASP A 116 9.06 18.63 -12.48
N CYS A 117 9.52 17.91 -11.45
CA CYS A 117 10.07 16.57 -11.58
C CYS A 117 9.06 15.59 -12.19
N VAL A 118 7.82 15.55 -11.67
CA VAL A 118 6.77 14.64 -12.16
C VAL A 118 6.38 14.97 -13.59
N LEU A 119 6.20 16.25 -13.91
CA LEU A 119 5.84 16.71 -15.25
C LEU A 119 6.95 16.43 -16.29
N SER A 120 8.23 16.56 -15.89
CA SER A 120 9.37 16.28 -16.77
C SER A 120 9.45 14.80 -17.17
N GLU A 121 8.91 13.89 -16.37
CA GLU A 121 8.81 12.46 -16.67
C GLU A 121 7.52 12.10 -17.44
N GLY A 122 6.73 13.08 -17.87
CA GLY A 122 5.49 12.92 -18.63
C GLY A 122 4.27 12.53 -17.80
N ALA A 123 4.43 12.37 -16.48
CA ALA A 123 3.33 12.04 -15.58
C ALA A 123 2.59 13.31 -15.11
N LYS A 124 1.43 13.11 -14.50
CA LYS A 124 0.64 14.18 -13.90
C LYS A 124 0.65 14.04 -12.36
N PRO A 125 0.68 15.16 -11.61
CA PRO A 125 0.62 15.12 -10.15
C PRO A 125 -0.57 14.35 -9.59
N GLU A 126 -1.74 14.39 -10.24
CA GLU A 126 -2.93 13.67 -9.82
C GLU A 126 -2.82 12.12 -9.93
N TRP A 127 -1.78 11.61 -10.58
CA TRP A 127 -1.46 10.17 -10.63
C TRP A 127 -0.55 9.72 -9.49
N MET A 128 -0.04 10.69 -8.72
CA MET A 128 0.85 10.47 -7.59
C MET A 128 0.11 10.66 -6.28
N ILE A 129 0.32 9.73 -5.36
CA ILE A 129 -0.16 9.81 -3.97
C ILE A 129 1.05 10.03 -3.07
N LEU A 130 1.02 11.10 -2.28
CA LEU A 130 2.05 11.40 -1.29
C LEU A 130 1.58 10.88 0.07
N GLU A 131 2.31 9.94 0.65
CA GLU A 131 2.00 9.31 1.93
C GLU A 131 2.75 10.00 3.06
N ILE A 132 2.01 10.43 4.08
CA ILE A 132 2.55 11.10 5.26
C ILE A 132 2.21 10.31 6.52
N ASP A 133 3.19 10.11 7.37
CA ASP A 133 3.01 9.56 8.71
C ASP A 133 2.19 10.52 9.58
N GLU A 134 1.16 10.00 10.24
CA GLU A 134 0.26 10.79 11.07
C GLU A 134 0.98 11.45 12.25
N GLU A 135 1.92 10.74 12.90
CA GLU A 135 2.65 11.28 14.05
C GLU A 135 3.54 12.45 13.62
N GLU A 136 4.22 12.33 12.47
CA GLU A 136 5.00 13.43 11.91
C GLU A 136 4.12 14.65 11.60
N LEU A 137 2.96 14.42 10.98
CA LEU A 137 2.03 15.49 10.65
C LEU A 137 1.47 16.19 11.89
N VAL A 138 1.12 15.43 12.93
CA VAL A 138 0.65 15.98 14.20
C VAL A 138 1.74 16.81 14.89
N CYS A 139 2.99 16.36 14.86
CA CYS A 139 4.14 17.12 15.36
C CYS A 139 4.35 18.43 14.60
N ALA A 140 4.14 18.44 13.28
CA ALA A 140 4.23 19.64 12.46
C ALA A 140 3.00 20.58 12.61
N GLY A 141 1.90 20.09 13.15
CA GLY A 141 0.70 20.87 13.47
C GLY A 141 0.05 21.54 12.27
N ASN A 142 -0.52 22.73 12.50
CA ASN A 142 -1.22 23.47 11.45
C ASN A 142 -0.32 23.91 10.29
N GLN A 143 0.97 24.12 10.53
CA GLN A 143 1.92 24.48 9.48
C GLN A 143 2.15 23.28 8.54
N GLY A 144 2.32 22.07 9.07
CA GLY A 144 2.41 20.86 8.25
C GLY A 144 1.16 20.65 7.40
N LEU A 145 -0.04 20.77 7.99
CA LEU A 145 -1.29 20.68 7.23
C LEU A 145 -1.37 21.70 6.09
N ALA A 146 -0.97 22.95 6.33
CA ALA A 146 -0.95 23.99 5.29
C ALA A 146 0.01 23.65 4.14
N CYS A 147 1.18 23.08 4.44
CA CYS A 147 2.11 22.63 3.42
C CYS A 147 1.53 21.49 2.55
N PHE A 148 0.80 20.54 3.15
CA PHE A 148 0.11 19.48 2.38
C PHE A 148 -1.06 20.03 1.56
N GLU A 149 -1.76 21.07 2.02
CA GLU A 149 -2.77 21.77 1.21
C GLU A 149 -2.15 22.45 -0.02
N ILE A 150 -0.94 23.00 0.11
CA ILE A 150 -0.17 23.54 -1.04
C ILE A 150 0.16 22.40 -2.03
N LEU A 151 0.63 21.25 -1.56
CA LEU A 151 0.89 20.09 -2.41
C LEU A 151 -0.37 19.59 -3.13
N ALA A 152 -1.50 19.56 -2.42
CA ALA A 152 -2.79 19.26 -3.05
C ALA A 152 -3.17 20.32 -4.10
N GLY A 153 -2.84 21.59 -3.88
CA GLY A 153 -2.98 22.68 -4.85
C GLY A 153 -2.12 22.48 -6.11
N TYR A 154 -0.98 21.82 -6.02
CA TYR A 154 -0.18 21.38 -7.17
C TYR A 154 -0.77 20.15 -7.89
N GLY A 155 -1.87 19.59 -7.40
CA GLY A 155 -2.57 18.45 -7.97
C GLY A 155 -2.19 17.10 -7.37
N PHE A 156 -1.28 17.03 -6.41
CA PHE A 156 -0.93 15.79 -5.74
C PHE A 156 -2.09 15.30 -4.86
N ARG A 157 -2.23 13.99 -4.74
CA ARG A 157 -3.16 13.34 -3.83
C ARG A 157 -2.43 12.98 -2.54
N ILE A 158 -3.04 13.22 -1.39
CA ILE A 158 -2.38 13.03 -0.09
C ILE A 158 -3.03 11.84 0.63
N ALA A 159 -2.22 10.91 1.14
CA ALA A 159 -2.65 9.80 1.96
C ALA A 159 -2.12 9.93 3.39
N LEU A 160 -2.97 9.65 4.37
CA LEU A 160 -2.59 9.65 5.78
C LEU A 160 -2.25 8.23 6.22
N ASP A 161 -1.01 7.99 6.66
CA ASP A 161 -0.54 6.70 7.16
C ASP A 161 -0.54 6.67 8.69
N THR A 162 -1.42 5.85 9.27
CA THR A 162 -1.61 5.71 10.71
C THR A 162 -1.01 4.39 11.18
N LYS A 163 0.10 4.44 11.90
CA LYS A 163 0.79 3.27 12.47
C LYS A 163 0.42 2.99 13.92
N GLY A 164 -0.09 3.99 14.61
CA GLY A 164 -0.42 3.97 16.03
C GLY A 164 -1.89 4.30 16.32
N PRO A 165 -2.23 4.59 17.59
CA PRO A 165 -3.54 5.12 17.94
C PRO A 165 -3.82 6.43 17.19
N PRO A 166 -5.04 6.60 16.63
CA PRO A 166 -5.37 7.82 15.89
C PRO A 166 -5.22 9.08 16.75
N SER A 167 -4.42 10.03 16.30
CA SER A 167 -4.15 11.30 17.01
C SER A 167 -4.68 12.53 16.27
N LEU A 168 -4.79 12.46 14.94
CA LEU A 168 -5.38 13.53 14.12
C LEU A 168 -6.89 13.34 13.98
N ALA A 169 -7.67 14.38 14.26
CA ALA A 169 -9.11 14.34 14.01
C ALA A 169 -9.41 14.39 12.50
N LEU A 170 -10.25 13.47 12.00
CA LEU A 170 -10.77 13.54 10.64
C LEU A 170 -11.93 14.54 10.57
N ASP A 171 -11.65 15.82 10.81
CA ASP A 171 -12.58 16.91 10.63
C ASP A 171 -12.87 17.21 9.14
N LYS A 172 -13.62 18.27 8.87
CA LYS A 172 -13.96 18.66 7.49
C LYS A 172 -12.71 19.00 6.66
N ARG A 173 -11.70 19.64 7.28
CA ARG A 173 -10.44 20.02 6.62
C ARG A 173 -9.62 18.80 6.27
N ALA A 174 -9.39 17.91 7.22
CA ALA A 174 -8.67 16.67 7.02
C ALA A 174 -9.34 15.78 5.97
N ARG A 175 -10.69 15.65 6.01
CA ARG A 175 -11.41 14.86 5.01
C ARG A 175 -11.36 15.45 3.60
N ALA A 176 -11.20 16.76 3.46
CA ALA A 176 -11.03 17.39 2.16
C ALA A 176 -9.61 17.22 1.61
N LEU A 177 -8.61 17.14 2.49
CA LEU A 177 -7.20 17.00 2.12
C LEU A 177 -6.83 15.57 1.75
N PHE A 178 -7.23 14.59 2.56
CA PHE A 178 -6.77 13.21 2.39
C PHE A 178 -7.63 12.41 1.42
N CYS A 179 -7.00 11.81 0.43
CA CYS A 179 -7.65 10.94 -0.55
C CYS A 179 -7.83 9.50 -0.06
N GLN A 180 -7.06 9.07 0.95
CA GLN A 180 -7.19 7.76 1.58
C GLN A 180 -6.59 7.76 2.99
N LEU A 181 -7.08 6.85 3.83
CA LEU A 181 -6.56 6.54 5.15
C LEU A 181 -5.85 5.18 5.08
N ARG A 182 -4.60 5.13 5.49
CA ARG A 182 -3.82 3.89 5.58
C ARG A 182 -3.66 3.53 7.05
N CYS A 183 -3.80 2.25 7.35
CA CYS A 183 -3.71 1.75 8.72
C CYS A 183 -2.83 0.51 8.71
N GLY A 184 -1.68 0.59 9.38
CA GLY A 184 -0.66 -0.44 9.36
C GLY A 184 -0.26 -0.98 10.72
N GLY A 185 0.53 -2.04 10.66
CA GLY A 185 1.29 -2.60 11.76
C GLY A 185 0.50 -3.43 12.76
N SER A 186 1.18 -3.74 13.88
CA SER A 186 0.66 -4.52 15.01
C SER A 186 -0.59 -3.90 15.64
N THR A 187 -0.79 -2.59 15.48
CA THR A 187 -1.97 -1.88 15.99
C THR A 187 -3.25 -2.38 15.37
N MET A 188 -3.26 -2.64 14.04
CA MET A 188 -4.43 -3.16 13.36
C MET A 188 -4.77 -4.58 13.82
N LEU A 189 -3.76 -5.46 13.97
CA LEU A 189 -3.96 -6.82 14.45
C LEU A 189 -4.36 -6.85 15.93
N SER A 190 -3.81 -5.96 16.76
CA SER A 190 -4.18 -5.86 18.18
C SER A 190 -5.58 -5.27 18.36
N VAL A 191 -6.02 -4.37 17.48
CA VAL A 191 -7.39 -3.84 17.50
C VAL A 191 -8.38 -4.89 17.04
N ALA A 192 -8.06 -5.67 16.01
CA ALA A 192 -8.89 -6.79 15.55
C ALA A 192 -9.03 -7.87 16.64
N SER A 193 -7.99 -8.12 17.43
CA SER A 193 -8.03 -9.11 18.54
C SER A 193 -8.65 -8.58 19.84
N ARG A 194 -8.81 -7.24 20.00
CA ARG A 194 -9.29 -6.57 21.22
C ARG A 194 -10.46 -5.63 20.96
N LEU A 195 -11.46 -6.08 20.22
CA LEU A 195 -12.64 -5.29 19.80
C LEU A 195 -13.38 -4.54 20.95
N HIS A 196 -13.10 -4.84 22.21
CA HIS A 196 -13.73 -4.21 23.38
C HIS A 196 -12.85 -3.18 24.11
N SER A 197 -11.64 -2.86 23.60
CA SER A 197 -10.78 -1.84 24.23
C SER A 197 -11.17 -0.42 23.79
N VAL A 198 -10.87 0.57 24.66
CA VAL A 198 -11.14 2.00 24.36
C VAL A 198 -10.39 2.45 23.10
N GLY A 199 -9.17 1.96 22.90
CA GLY A 199 -8.37 2.23 21.68
C GLY A 199 -9.00 1.66 20.41
N ALA A 200 -9.56 0.46 20.48
CA ALA A 200 -10.31 -0.14 19.38
C ALA A 200 -11.52 0.69 18.97
N SER A 201 -12.24 1.22 19.96
CA SER A 201 -13.42 2.08 19.71
C SER A 201 -13.06 3.39 18.98
N ALA A 202 -11.93 4.02 19.31
CA ALA A 202 -11.46 5.23 18.63
C ALA A 202 -11.07 4.92 17.17
N PHE A 203 -10.36 3.83 16.97
CA PHE A 203 -9.95 3.36 15.64
C PHE A 203 -11.15 3.01 14.76
N MET A 204 -12.13 2.28 15.29
CA MET A 204 -13.37 1.93 14.57
C MET A 204 -14.17 3.18 14.18
N ARG A 205 -14.31 4.15 15.08
CA ARG A 205 -14.98 5.43 14.75
C ARG A 205 -14.27 6.15 13.61
N ARG A 206 -12.94 6.10 13.58
CA ARG A 206 -12.16 6.72 12.50
C ARG A 206 -12.38 6.04 11.15
N ILE A 207 -12.34 4.71 11.09
CA ILE A 207 -12.66 3.96 9.87
C ILE A 207 -14.06 4.32 9.38
N GLN A 208 -15.05 4.33 10.28
CA GLN A 208 -16.42 4.70 9.93
C GLN A 208 -16.52 6.14 9.42
N ALA A 209 -15.82 7.09 10.04
CA ALA A 209 -15.77 8.48 9.58
C ALA A 209 -15.15 8.62 8.19
N ALA A 210 -14.07 7.89 7.91
CA ALA A 210 -13.44 7.84 6.59
C ALA A 210 -14.41 7.25 5.54
N LYS A 211 -15.05 6.12 5.84
CA LYS A 211 -16.05 5.50 4.96
C LYS A 211 -17.24 6.42 4.68
N ALA A 212 -17.78 7.07 5.70
CA ALA A 212 -18.90 8.03 5.55
C ALA A 212 -18.52 9.24 4.68
N ALA A 213 -17.23 9.57 4.60
CA ALA A 213 -16.68 10.58 3.71
C ALA A 213 -16.35 10.05 2.30
N GLY A 214 -16.61 8.76 1.99
CA GLY A 214 -16.21 8.13 0.73
C GLY A 214 -14.70 7.93 0.58
N MET A 215 -13.95 8.06 1.67
CA MET A 215 -12.50 7.92 1.69
C MET A 215 -12.12 6.43 1.79
N PRO A 216 -11.36 5.87 0.84
CA PRO A 216 -10.83 4.53 0.95
C PRO A 216 -10.01 4.31 2.21
N VAL A 217 -10.17 3.16 2.84
CA VAL A 217 -9.39 2.75 4.01
C VAL A 217 -8.55 1.54 3.65
N VAL A 218 -7.24 1.67 3.76
CA VAL A 218 -6.25 0.67 3.34
C VAL A 218 -5.71 -0.08 4.55
N ALA A 219 -5.84 -1.41 4.56
CA ALA A 219 -5.16 -2.25 5.52
C ALA A 219 -3.73 -2.53 5.04
N VAL A 220 -2.73 -2.14 5.82
CA VAL A 220 -1.31 -2.34 5.49
C VAL A 220 -0.70 -3.43 6.38
N GLY A 221 0.02 -4.38 5.77
CA GLY A 221 0.72 -5.44 6.49
C GLY A 221 -0.18 -6.59 6.96
N ALA A 222 -1.31 -6.83 6.30
CA ALA A 222 -2.08 -8.05 6.52
C ALA A 222 -1.37 -9.23 5.83
N GLU A 223 -0.94 -10.22 6.64
CA GLU A 223 -0.10 -11.33 6.19
C GLU A 223 -0.82 -12.68 6.18
N THR A 224 -2.05 -12.74 6.70
CA THR A 224 -2.82 -13.99 6.80
C THR A 224 -4.25 -13.81 6.30
N ALA A 225 -4.86 -14.89 5.78
CA ALA A 225 -6.25 -14.92 5.37
C ALA A 225 -7.21 -14.51 6.51
N LYS A 226 -6.90 -14.88 7.76
CA LYS A 226 -7.68 -14.50 8.95
C LYS A 226 -7.63 -12.96 9.15
N ALA A 227 -6.44 -12.35 9.06
CA ALA A 227 -6.30 -10.90 9.19
C ALA A 227 -7.08 -10.15 8.09
N ILE A 228 -7.07 -10.66 6.87
CA ILE A 228 -7.80 -10.08 5.73
C ILE A 228 -9.30 -10.13 5.95
N ARG A 229 -9.85 -11.26 6.40
CA ARG A 229 -11.27 -11.36 6.77
C ARG A 229 -11.66 -10.35 7.83
N GLN A 230 -10.85 -10.23 8.88
CA GLN A 230 -11.08 -9.25 9.94
C GLN A 230 -11.05 -7.82 9.40
N CYS A 231 -10.09 -7.47 8.52
CA CYS A 231 -10.04 -6.17 7.86
C CYS A 231 -11.32 -5.89 7.08
N TYR A 232 -11.79 -6.85 6.28
CA TYR A 232 -13.03 -6.72 5.52
C TYR A 232 -14.26 -6.48 6.43
N GLN A 233 -14.39 -7.27 7.50
CA GLN A 233 -15.47 -7.13 8.49
C GLN A 233 -15.44 -5.78 9.21
N ILE A 234 -14.25 -5.26 9.51
CA ILE A 234 -14.04 -3.94 10.14
C ILE A 234 -14.43 -2.82 9.15
N GLY A 235 -14.37 -3.09 7.84
CA GLY A 235 -14.77 -2.15 6.81
C GLY A 235 -13.63 -1.49 6.06
N PHE A 236 -12.46 -2.12 6.05
CA PHE A 236 -11.40 -1.76 5.10
C PHE A 236 -11.88 -2.02 3.68
N THR A 237 -11.49 -1.13 2.76
CA THR A 237 -11.87 -1.22 1.35
C THR A 237 -10.71 -1.66 0.46
N ARG A 238 -9.48 -1.52 0.95
CA ARG A 238 -8.26 -1.88 0.23
C ARG A 238 -7.30 -2.64 1.12
N LEU A 239 -6.42 -3.40 0.49
CA LEU A 239 -5.42 -4.23 1.14
C LEU A 239 -4.05 -4.03 0.50
N GLN A 240 -3.02 -4.00 1.34
CA GLN A 240 -1.63 -4.04 0.93
C GLN A 240 -0.84 -4.88 1.94
N GLY A 241 0.02 -5.76 1.47
CA GLY A 241 0.86 -6.60 2.35
C GLY A 241 1.46 -7.79 1.60
N HIS A 242 2.32 -8.52 2.29
CA HIS A 242 3.02 -9.68 1.71
C HIS A 242 2.07 -10.81 1.30
N PHE A 243 0.88 -10.87 1.89
CA PHE A 243 -0.15 -11.83 1.46
C PHE A 243 -0.61 -11.58 0.03
N VAL A 244 -0.70 -10.32 -0.41
CA VAL A 244 -1.00 -9.95 -1.80
C VAL A 244 0.24 -10.17 -2.65
N SER A 245 1.33 -9.49 -2.30
CA SER A 245 2.65 -9.59 -2.91
C SER A 245 3.70 -8.87 -2.07
N PRO A 246 4.93 -9.37 -1.99
CA PRO A 246 6.05 -8.55 -1.57
C PRO A 246 6.29 -7.41 -2.56
N PRO A 247 7.07 -6.37 -2.22
CA PRO A 247 7.49 -5.35 -3.16
C PRO A 247 8.21 -5.97 -4.37
N LEU A 248 7.79 -5.61 -5.56
CA LEU A 248 8.21 -6.15 -6.86
C LEU A 248 9.13 -5.18 -7.60
N SER A 249 9.96 -5.68 -8.49
CA SER A 249 10.62 -4.83 -9.50
C SER A 249 9.58 -4.21 -10.44
N PHE A 250 9.95 -3.14 -11.15
CA PHE A 250 9.05 -2.52 -12.13
C PHE A 250 8.53 -3.52 -13.17
N GLN A 251 9.39 -4.41 -13.65
CA GLN A 251 9.01 -5.43 -14.64
C GLN A 251 8.00 -6.44 -14.07
N ALA A 252 8.24 -6.93 -12.86
CA ALA A 252 7.34 -7.87 -12.21
C ALA A 252 5.99 -7.22 -11.84
N ALA A 253 6.00 -5.97 -11.38
CA ALA A 253 4.78 -5.20 -11.11
C ALA A 253 3.97 -4.96 -12.39
N SER A 254 4.65 -4.65 -13.50
CA SER A 254 4.02 -4.50 -14.82
C SER A 254 3.37 -5.81 -15.27
N ALA A 255 4.10 -6.92 -15.20
CA ALA A 255 3.56 -8.23 -15.56
C ALA A 255 2.31 -8.57 -14.73
N MET A 256 2.37 -8.38 -13.41
CA MET A 256 1.24 -8.60 -12.51
C MET A 256 0.02 -7.74 -12.88
N LEU A 257 0.24 -6.47 -13.22
CA LEU A 257 -0.82 -5.53 -13.59
C LEU A 257 -1.50 -5.93 -14.91
N PHE A 258 -0.74 -6.35 -15.92
CA PHE A 258 -1.27 -6.75 -17.21
C PHE A 258 -1.94 -8.13 -17.19
N GLU A 259 -1.44 -9.09 -16.41
CA GLU A 259 -2.10 -10.38 -16.20
C GLU A 259 -3.48 -10.22 -15.56
N GLN A 260 -3.67 -9.21 -14.72
CA GLN A 260 -4.94 -8.93 -14.09
C GLN A 260 -6.00 -8.44 -15.08
N VAL A 261 -5.62 -7.63 -16.07
CA VAL A 261 -6.55 -7.14 -17.12
C VAL A 261 -7.09 -8.29 -17.95
N GLY A 262 -6.25 -9.25 -18.33
CA GLY A 262 -6.71 -10.44 -19.06
C GLY A 262 -7.75 -11.29 -18.30
N ARG A 263 -7.70 -11.26 -16.96
CA ARG A 263 -8.68 -12.00 -16.11
C ARG A 263 -9.99 -11.24 -15.92
N VAL A 264 -9.99 -9.92 -15.98
CA VAL A 264 -11.23 -9.13 -15.86
C VAL A 264 -12.12 -9.34 -17.10
N GLU A 265 -11.54 -9.50 -18.26
CA GLU A 265 -12.30 -9.83 -19.49
C GLU A 265 -12.94 -11.22 -19.40
N ASP A 266 -12.28 -12.21 -18.79
CA ASP A 266 -12.82 -13.56 -18.58
C ASP A 266 -13.86 -13.61 -17.44
N THR A 267 -13.89 -12.65 -16.51
CA THR A 267 -14.81 -12.64 -15.34
C THR A 267 -16.13 -11.93 -15.61
N VAL A 268 -16.33 -11.26 -16.72
CA VAL A 268 -17.60 -10.61 -17.08
C VAL A 268 -18.72 -11.64 -17.23
N ASP A 269 -18.42 -12.87 -17.61
CA ASP A 269 -19.41 -13.96 -17.70
C ASP A 269 -19.91 -14.49 -16.35
N TRP A 270 -19.27 -14.15 -15.22
CA TRP A 270 -19.64 -14.64 -13.88
C TRP A 270 -20.69 -13.77 -13.16
N VAL A 271 -20.96 -12.57 -13.64
CA VAL A 271 -21.90 -11.63 -12.98
C VAL A 271 -23.35 -11.97 -13.33
N GLU A 272 -23.62 -12.63 -14.45
CA GLU A 272 -24.98 -12.95 -14.87
C GLU A 272 -25.58 -14.21 -14.20
N GLU A 273 -24.78 -15.10 -13.58
CA GLU A 273 -25.29 -16.32 -12.95
C GLU A 273 -25.60 -16.22 -11.45
N SER A 274 -25.29 -15.11 -10.75
CA SER A 274 -25.47 -15.00 -9.29
C SER A 274 -26.74 -14.28 -8.81
N GLU A 275 -27.67 -13.88 -9.69
CA GLU A 275 -28.94 -13.24 -9.28
C GLU A 275 -30.11 -14.21 -8.98
N ALA A 276 -29.87 -15.50 -8.92
CA ALA A 276 -30.87 -16.45 -8.46
C ALA A 276 -30.67 -16.80 -6.98
N ALA A 277 -31.37 -16.09 -6.10
CA ALA A 277 -31.45 -16.43 -4.68
C ALA A 277 -32.04 -17.84 -4.49
N PRO A 278 -31.37 -18.78 -3.81
CA PRO A 278 -32.00 -20.04 -3.48
C PRO A 278 -32.92 -19.89 -2.26
N ALA A 279 -34.17 -20.32 -2.46
CA ALA A 279 -35.13 -20.50 -1.40
C ALA A 279 -34.62 -21.54 -0.39
N LEU A 280 -34.83 -21.25 0.90
CA LEU A 280 -34.64 -22.17 2.01
C LEU A 280 -35.33 -23.53 1.73
N GLN A 281 -34.54 -24.60 1.62
CA GLN A 281 -35.01 -25.95 1.74
C GLN A 281 -34.23 -26.74 2.79
N THR A 282 -34.99 -27.39 3.64
CA THR A 282 -34.66 -28.15 4.84
C THR A 282 -33.75 -29.36 4.55
N CYS A 283 -32.86 -29.63 5.48
CA CYS A 283 -31.95 -30.79 5.54
C CYS A 283 -32.65 -32.13 5.63
N VAL A 284 -32.13 -33.13 4.91
CA VAL A 284 -32.08 -34.55 5.33
C VAL A 284 -30.76 -35.17 4.86
N PRO A 285 -30.02 -35.93 5.68
CA PRO A 285 -28.70 -36.44 5.36
C PRO A 285 -28.75 -37.81 4.65
N SER A 286 -27.82 -38.06 3.73
CA SER A 286 -27.54 -39.42 3.29
C SER A 286 -26.04 -39.64 3.05
N ASP A 287 -25.59 -40.72 3.71
CA ASP A 287 -24.28 -41.37 3.61
C ASP A 287 -23.79 -41.61 2.19
N ARG A 288 -22.52 -41.43 1.97
CA ARG A 288 -21.59 -42.42 1.39
C ARG A 288 -20.14 -41.93 1.27
N ALA A 289 -19.24 -42.81 1.65
CA ALA A 289 -17.82 -42.69 1.80
C ALA A 289 -17.02 -42.83 0.47
N PRO A 290 -15.69 -42.87 0.50
CA PRO A 290 -14.77 -42.02 -0.29
C PRO A 290 -14.11 -42.75 -1.47
N LYS A 291 -13.48 -42.05 -2.40
CA LYS A 291 -12.50 -42.64 -3.34
C LYS A 291 -11.32 -41.70 -3.63
N THR A 292 -10.18 -42.17 -3.12
CA THR A 292 -8.81 -42.22 -3.69
C THR A 292 -8.16 -41.00 -4.32
N LEU A 293 -7.09 -40.67 -3.66
CA LEU A 293 -5.92 -39.87 -4.10
C LEU A 293 -5.32 -40.28 -5.45
N ASN A 294 -4.84 -39.30 -6.19
CA ASN A 294 -3.60 -39.45 -6.93
C ASN A 294 -2.84 -38.11 -7.03
N PRO A 295 -1.49 -38.12 -6.97
CA PRO A 295 -0.68 -36.95 -6.73
C PRO A 295 -0.02 -36.35 -7.98
N ALA A 296 0.61 -35.19 -7.77
CA ALA A 296 1.56 -34.50 -8.61
C ALA A 296 0.99 -33.48 -9.61
N HIS A 297 1.17 -32.23 -9.21
CA HIS A 297 1.86 -31.25 -10.05
C HIS A 297 2.29 -30.07 -9.16
N SER A 298 3.61 -29.92 -9.02
CA SER A 298 4.29 -28.77 -8.43
C SER A 298 4.15 -27.59 -9.41
N GLY A 299 3.12 -26.76 -9.21
CA GLY A 299 2.93 -25.50 -9.89
C GLY A 299 3.06 -24.38 -8.87
N VAL A 300 3.97 -23.45 -9.09
CA VAL A 300 4.05 -22.20 -8.34
C VAL A 300 2.70 -21.51 -8.46
N ARG A 301 1.96 -21.42 -7.36
CA ARG A 301 0.66 -20.75 -7.33
C ARG A 301 0.88 -19.25 -7.55
N SER A 302 0.29 -18.70 -8.59
CA SER A 302 0.20 -17.27 -8.80
C SER A 302 -0.53 -16.61 -7.61
N PRO A 303 -0.02 -15.50 -7.03
CA PRO A 303 -0.59 -14.88 -5.84
C PRO A 303 -2.07 -14.47 -5.95
N LEU A 304 -2.60 -14.37 -7.15
CA LEU A 304 -3.98 -13.92 -7.41
C LEU A 304 -5.06 -15.01 -7.26
N HIS A 305 -4.70 -16.28 -7.04
CA HIS A 305 -5.67 -17.34 -6.72
C HIS A 305 -6.24 -17.29 -5.29
N LEU A 306 -5.84 -16.30 -4.49
CA LEU A 306 -6.05 -16.25 -3.04
C LEU A 306 -7.38 -15.64 -2.59
N PHE A 307 -8.29 -15.26 -3.48
CA PHE A 307 -9.50 -14.52 -3.09
C PHE A 307 -10.82 -15.08 -3.64
N SER A 308 -11.08 -16.37 -3.49
CA SER A 308 -12.49 -16.79 -3.44
C SER A 308 -12.98 -16.70 -1.98
N LEU A 309 -14.20 -16.24 -1.78
CA LEU A 309 -14.84 -16.26 -0.44
C LEU A 309 -14.96 -17.71 0.08
N GLU A 310 -14.96 -18.70 -0.78
CA GLU A 310 -15.00 -20.14 -0.47
C GLU A 310 -13.66 -20.63 0.11
N ASP A 311 -12.51 -20.17 -0.40
CA ASP A 311 -11.19 -20.48 0.18
C ASP A 311 -11.05 -19.98 1.60
N LEU A 312 -11.87 -18.99 2.00
CA LEU A 312 -11.90 -18.43 3.33
C LEU A 312 -12.75 -19.24 4.32
N THR A 313 -13.63 -20.13 3.86
CA THR A 313 -14.52 -20.97 4.71
C THR A 313 -13.91 -22.32 5.06
N ASP A 314 -12.97 -22.83 4.27
CA ASP A 314 -12.39 -24.17 4.50
C ASP A 314 -11.34 -24.22 5.61
N VAL A 315 -10.74 -23.06 5.98
CA VAL A 315 -9.77 -23.00 7.10
C VAL A 315 -10.42 -23.18 8.47
N GLU A 316 -11.75 -23.04 8.59
CA GLU A 316 -12.45 -23.29 9.86
C GLU A 316 -12.65 -24.78 10.16
N LYS A 317 -12.59 -25.65 9.16
CA LYS A 317 -12.77 -27.09 9.36
C LYS A 317 -11.53 -27.80 9.89
N GLU A 318 -10.33 -27.31 9.56
CA GLU A 318 -9.09 -27.94 10.01
C GLU A 318 -8.73 -27.65 11.48
N ASN A 319 -9.28 -26.58 12.08
CA ASN A 319 -9.00 -26.23 13.47
C ASN A 319 -9.98 -26.85 14.49
N THR A 320 -11.01 -27.55 14.06
CA THR A 320 -11.99 -28.20 14.96
C THR A 320 -11.64 -29.66 15.22
N GLU A 321 -10.72 -30.26 14.45
CA GLU A 321 -10.27 -31.65 14.65
C GLU A 321 -8.98 -31.79 15.49
N ALA A 322 -8.39 -30.66 15.93
CA ALA A 322 -7.15 -30.64 16.74
C ALA A 322 -7.34 -30.06 18.16
N ALA A 323 -8.53 -30.16 18.75
CA ALA A 323 -8.80 -29.79 20.15
C ALA A 323 -9.38 -30.98 20.93
#